data_bba9198b7132da38c47c0389dde4f829
#
_entry.id   bba9198b7132da38c47c0389dde4f829
#
_cell.length_a   1.000
_cell.length_b   1.000
_cell.length_c   1.000
_cell.angle_alpha   90.00
_cell.angle_beta   90.00
_cell.angle_gamma   90.00
#
_symmetry.space_group_name_H-M   'P 1'
#
loop_
_entity.id
_entity.type
_entity.pdbx_description
1 polymer ?
#
loop_
_entity_poly.entity_id
_entity_poly.type
_entity_poly.pdbx_seq_one_letter_code
_entity_poly.pdbx_strand_id
1 'polypeptide(L)'
;MDDVPQPSELKRYALTNGTVFTGAKVVRDRAILIEGDRIQGLCPLEDLGECDRINLHGANVAPGFIDLQLNGCGGVMFNDAITAETLDTMHRTNLRSGTTSFLPTLITTSDADMVQAMAVVAEYRKKVPHSVLGLHLEGPYLNLKRKGIHDADYIRDPDSAMLHKIAIAGRDVVKLVTLAPEQFPPDQIQTLVDAGICVSAGHTDATFEEAIARFEAGVSMATHLFNAMSPWLSRKPGMVGAVFRHPEIYAGIIADGQHVHFDSIRLAKQLKGDRLLLVTDATPPVGTEMTSFIIGGQEVFYREGKCVSADGTLGGSALTMIEAIANCVQQVGIDLSEALRMATLYPARAIAVDANLGWLGAGAIANLAIFTDDFAIQATVDRGHYQAFHNPKSFD
;
A
#
# COMPACT_ATOMS: atom_id res chain seq x y z
N MET A 1 3.39 -29.80 -23.59
CA MET A 1 2.77 -29.08 -22.46
C MET A 1 3.24 -29.82 -21.24
N ASP A 2 4.39 -29.42 -20.73
CA ASP A 2 4.98 -30.07 -19.57
C ASP A 2 4.18 -29.69 -18.34
N ASP A 3 3.77 -30.72 -17.59
CA ASP A 3 2.99 -30.63 -16.36
C ASP A 3 3.77 -29.74 -15.35
N VAL A 4 3.39 -28.47 -15.23
CA VAL A 4 3.90 -27.62 -14.15
C VAL A 4 3.24 -28.12 -12.87
N PRO A 5 4.01 -28.59 -11.87
CA PRO A 5 3.43 -29.08 -10.61
C PRO A 5 2.49 -28.05 -10.00
N GLN A 6 1.34 -28.52 -9.50
CA GLN A 6 0.39 -27.63 -8.81
C GLN A 6 1.07 -27.04 -7.57
N PRO A 7 1.09 -25.71 -7.39
CA PRO A 7 1.97 -25.01 -6.46
C PRO A 7 1.75 -25.30 -4.96
N SER A 8 0.63 -25.90 -4.58
CA SER A 8 0.26 -26.18 -3.19
C SER A 8 1.06 -27.30 -2.51
N GLU A 9 1.92 -28.03 -3.27
CA GLU A 9 2.65 -29.20 -2.78
C GLU A 9 4.17 -28.95 -2.60
N LEU A 10 4.71 -27.83 -3.12
CA LEU A 10 6.13 -27.58 -3.10
C LEU A 10 6.59 -27.05 -1.76
N LYS A 11 7.14 -27.93 -0.90
CA LYS A 11 7.73 -27.53 0.38
C LYS A 11 9.07 -26.81 0.21
N ARG A 12 9.83 -27.12 -0.87
CA ARG A 12 11.13 -26.55 -1.20
C ARG A 12 11.32 -26.53 -2.72
N TYR A 13 11.56 -25.34 -3.25
CA TYR A 13 11.75 -25.14 -4.69
C TYR A 13 12.64 -23.93 -4.98
N ALA A 14 13.11 -23.82 -6.21
CA ALA A 14 13.91 -22.70 -6.66
C ALA A 14 13.29 -22.00 -7.87
N LEU A 15 13.27 -20.67 -7.84
CA LEU A 15 12.99 -19.83 -9.00
C LEU A 15 14.29 -19.56 -9.74
N THR A 16 14.33 -19.86 -11.03
CA THR A 16 15.54 -19.80 -11.86
C THR A 16 15.34 -18.94 -13.10
N ASN A 17 16.44 -18.47 -13.71
CA ASN A 17 16.42 -17.69 -14.95
C ASN A 17 15.57 -16.41 -14.89
N GLY A 18 15.65 -15.67 -13.79
CA GLY A 18 15.03 -14.37 -13.62
C GLY A 18 16.04 -13.26 -13.34
N THR A 19 15.65 -12.02 -13.59
CA THR A 19 16.36 -10.82 -13.11
C THR A 19 15.81 -10.44 -11.74
N VAL A 20 16.62 -10.56 -10.68
CA VAL A 20 16.15 -10.42 -9.28
C VAL A 20 16.48 -9.03 -8.75
N PHE A 21 15.46 -8.26 -8.37
CA PHE A 21 15.56 -6.99 -7.70
C PHE A 21 15.41 -7.21 -6.18
N THR A 22 16.52 -7.15 -5.47
CA THR A 22 16.54 -7.55 -4.04
C THR A 22 16.05 -6.47 -3.08
N GLY A 23 15.74 -5.27 -3.57
CA GLY A 23 15.58 -4.06 -2.76
C GLY A 23 16.91 -3.28 -2.59
N ALA A 24 18.03 -3.97 -2.49
CA ALA A 24 19.35 -3.35 -2.38
C ALA A 24 20.11 -3.30 -3.71
N LYS A 25 20.02 -4.35 -4.51
CA LYS A 25 20.75 -4.50 -5.80
C LYS A 25 19.97 -5.37 -6.78
N VAL A 26 20.36 -5.32 -8.05
CA VAL A 26 19.89 -6.23 -9.09
C VAL A 26 20.88 -7.40 -9.20
N VAL A 27 20.37 -8.62 -9.21
CA VAL A 27 21.14 -9.86 -9.29
C VAL A 27 20.65 -10.68 -10.47
N ARG A 28 21.58 -11.20 -11.26
CA ARG A 28 21.35 -12.13 -12.36
C ARG A 28 22.12 -13.41 -12.12
N ASP A 29 21.79 -14.47 -12.84
CA ASP A 29 22.47 -15.76 -12.76
C ASP A 29 22.48 -16.35 -11.34
N ARG A 30 21.41 -16.11 -10.59
CA ARG A 30 21.14 -16.69 -9.28
C ARG A 30 19.73 -17.23 -9.23
N ALA A 31 19.57 -18.33 -8.52
CA ALA A 31 18.27 -18.86 -8.16
C ALA A 31 17.83 -18.30 -6.80
N ILE A 32 16.53 -18.13 -6.63
CA ILE A 32 15.90 -17.85 -5.34
C ILE A 32 15.44 -19.18 -4.76
N LEU A 33 16.08 -19.65 -3.70
CA LEU A 33 15.67 -20.88 -3.01
C LEU A 33 14.62 -20.53 -1.95
N ILE A 34 13.47 -21.20 -2.04
CA ILE A 34 12.32 -21.02 -1.14
C ILE A 34 12.05 -22.34 -0.43
N GLU A 35 11.79 -22.26 0.88
CA GLU A 35 11.39 -23.40 1.70
C GLU A 35 10.34 -22.94 2.72
N GLY A 36 9.15 -23.57 2.67
CA GLY A 36 8.00 -23.11 3.43
C GLY A 36 7.62 -21.67 3.04
N ASP A 37 7.46 -20.81 4.02
CA ASP A 37 7.10 -19.40 3.84
C ASP A 37 8.32 -18.46 3.73
N ARG A 38 9.56 -18.99 3.64
CA ARG A 38 10.80 -18.21 3.71
C ARG A 38 11.73 -18.39 2.52
N ILE A 39 12.41 -17.30 2.18
CA ILE A 39 13.55 -17.32 1.29
C ILE A 39 14.76 -17.85 2.06
N GLN A 40 15.38 -18.94 1.56
CA GLN A 40 16.61 -19.50 2.13
C GLN A 40 17.85 -18.75 1.66
N GLY A 41 17.82 -18.21 0.46
CA GLY A 41 18.91 -17.42 -0.11
C GLY A 41 18.84 -17.28 -1.62
N LEU A 42 19.82 -16.52 -2.14
CA LEU A 42 20.12 -16.45 -3.57
C LEU A 42 21.44 -17.18 -3.80
N CYS A 43 21.42 -18.27 -4.55
CA CYS A 43 22.58 -19.11 -4.79
C CYS A 43 22.84 -19.36 -6.29
N PRO A 44 24.07 -19.73 -6.67
CA PRO A 44 24.36 -20.24 -8.01
C PRO A 44 23.51 -21.46 -8.34
N LEU A 45 23.24 -21.71 -9.63
CA LEU A 45 22.42 -22.85 -10.05
C LEU A 45 23.06 -24.21 -9.70
N GLU A 46 24.39 -24.28 -9.68
CA GLU A 46 25.17 -25.43 -9.28
C GLU A 46 25.05 -25.80 -7.80
N ASP A 47 24.69 -24.82 -6.95
CA ASP A 47 24.60 -25.01 -5.49
C ASP A 47 23.18 -25.37 -5.01
N LEU A 48 22.18 -25.47 -5.91
CA LEU A 48 20.77 -25.68 -5.55
C LEU A 48 20.48 -27.03 -4.87
N GLY A 49 21.31 -28.08 -5.18
CA GLY A 49 20.99 -29.43 -4.77
C GLY A 49 19.70 -29.97 -5.42
N GLU A 50 19.12 -31.01 -4.80
CA GLU A 50 17.86 -31.59 -5.26
C GLU A 50 16.70 -30.74 -4.75
N CYS A 51 16.00 -30.09 -5.67
CA CYS A 51 14.74 -29.35 -5.42
C CYS A 51 13.99 -29.13 -6.74
N ASP A 52 12.70 -28.92 -6.66
CA ASP A 52 11.90 -28.52 -7.80
C ASP A 52 12.38 -27.16 -8.34
N ARG A 53 12.31 -26.98 -9.66
CA ARG A 53 12.80 -25.75 -10.32
C ARG A 53 11.72 -25.15 -11.19
N ILE A 54 11.41 -23.89 -10.96
CA ILE A 54 10.49 -23.10 -11.78
C ILE A 54 11.34 -22.15 -12.62
N ASN A 55 11.30 -22.33 -13.95
CA ASN A 55 12.01 -21.46 -14.88
C ASN A 55 11.17 -20.21 -15.16
N LEU A 56 11.72 -19.04 -14.89
CA LEU A 56 11.04 -17.75 -15.07
C LEU A 56 11.25 -17.14 -16.47
N HIS A 57 12.00 -17.82 -17.34
CA HIS A 57 12.21 -17.42 -18.74
C HIS A 57 12.65 -15.96 -18.95
N GLY A 58 13.47 -15.44 -18.04
CA GLY A 58 13.99 -14.07 -18.09
C GLY A 58 13.14 -13.01 -17.40
N ALA A 59 12.00 -13.37 -16.80
CA ALA A 59 11.14 -12.42 -16.11
C ALA A 59 11.84 -11.68 -14.96
N ASN A 60 11.34 -10.51 -14.64
CA ASN A 60 11.75 -9.72 -13.49
C ASN A 60 11.12 -10.26 -12.21
N VAL A 61 11.88 -10.30 -11.14
CA VAL A 61 11.44 -10.74 -9.82
C VAL A 61 11.74 -9.64 -8.82
N ALA A 62 10.72 -9.18 -8.13
CA ALA A 62 10.83 -8.20 -7.03
C ALA A 62 10.21 -8.76 -5.75
N PRO A 63 10.49 -8.15 -4.57
CA PRO A 63 9.66 -8.38 -3.40
C PRO A 63 8.20 -8.11 -3.75
N GLY A 64 7.27 -8.88 -3.20
CA GLY A 64 5.85 -8.61 -3.37
C GLY A 64 5.50 -7.19 -2.93
N PHE A 65 4.66 -6.53 -3.69
CA PHE A 65 4.33 -5.12 -3.44
C PHE A 65 3.53 -4.98 -2.15
N ILE A 66 3.70 -3.84 -1.50
CA ILE A 66 3.05 -3.48 -0.22
C ILE A 66 2.26 -2.20 -0.43
N ASP A 67 0.94 -2.27 -0.27
CA ASP A 67 0.04 -1.12 -0.40
C ASP A 67 -0.47 -0.68 0.97
N LEU A 68 -0.17 0.57 1.36
CA LEU A 68 -0.56 1.11 2.66
C LEU A 68 -1.92 1.82 2.64
N GLN A 69 -2.54 1.95 1.46
CA GLN A 69 -3.85 2.59 1.30
C GLN A 69 -4.64 1.89 0.20
N LEU A 70 -5.56 1.00 0.62
CA LEU A 70 -6.39 0.18 -0.24
C LEU A 70 -7.81 0.12 0.31
N ASN A 71 -8.75 0.84 -0.32
CA ASN A 71 -10.15 0.90 0.12
C ASN A 71 -10.94 -0.33 -0.33
N GLY A 72 -10.63 -0.85 -1.53
CA GLY A 72 -11.29 -2.00 -2.13
C GLY A 72 -10.66 -2.39 -3.46
N CYS A 73 -11.04 -3.57 -3.95
CA CYS A 73 -10.76 -4.09 -5.30
C CYS A 73 -11.56 -5.38 -5.50
N GLY A 74 -11.63 -5.89 -6.74
CA GLY A 74 -12.38 -7.11 -7.02
C GLY A 74 -13.89 -6.98 -6.79
N GLY A 75 -14.42 -5.77 -6.97
CA GLY A 75 -15.86 -5.49 -6.81
C GLY A 75 -16.31 -5.27 -5.37
N VAL A 76 -15.39 -5.26 -4.39
CA VAL A 76 -15.73 -5.06 -2.98
C VAL A 76 -15.01 -3.83 -2.40
N MET A 77 -15.64 -3.22 -1.41
CA MET A 77 -15.07 -2.15 -0.60
C MET A 77 -15.12 -2.54 0.89
N PHE A 78 -14.05 -2.27 1.62
CA PHE A 78 -13.97 -2.70 3.02
C PHE A 78 -15.01 -1.99 3.90
N ASN A 79 -15.33 -0.73 3.61
CA ASN A 79 -16.38 0.01 4.31
C ASN A 79 -17.79 -0.59 4.13
N ASP A 80 -18.09 -1.18 2.95
CA ASP A 80 -19.43 -1.70 2.65
C ASP A 80 -19.70 -3.04 3.35
N ALA A 81 -18.65 -3.84 3.52
CA ALA A 81 -18.73 -5.14 4.16
C ALA A 81 -17.45 -5.40 4.95
N ILE A 82 -17.48 -5.10 6.24
CA ILE A 82 -16.34 -5.29 7.16
C ILE A 82 -16.29 -6.76 7.59
N THR A 83 -15.80 -7.62 6.68
CA THR A 83 -15.77 -9.09 6.86
C THR A 83 -14.45 -9.70 6.41
N ALA A 84 -14.21 -10.95 6.84
CA ALA A 84 -13.06 -11.74 6.38
C ALA A 84 -13.15 -12.07 4.88
N GLU A 85 -14.34 -12.29 4.35
CA GLU A 85 -14.59 -12.58 2.93
C GLU A 85 -14.21 -11.39 2.04
N THR A 86 -14.47 -10.17 2.50
CA THR A 86 -14.01 -8.95 1.83
C THR A 86 -12.49 -8.90 1.76
N LEU A 87 -11.81 -9.17 2.88
CA LEU A 87 -10.35 -9.23 2.93
C LEU A 87 -9.77 -10.33 2.03
N ASP A 88 -10.41 -11.50 1.95
CA ASP A 88 -10.01 -12.59 1.05
C ASP A 88 -10.16 -12.18 -0.43
N THR A 89 -11.23 -11.48 -0.77
CA THR A 89 -11.46 -10.99 -2.14
C THR A 89 -10.42 -9.93 -2.50
N MET A 90 -10.17 -8.97 -1.62
CA MET A 90 -9.12 -7.96 -1.81
C MET A 90 -7.74 -8.61 -1.97
N HIS A 91 -7.40 -9.60 -1.13
CA HIS A 91 -6.11 -10.29 -1.21
C HIS A 91 -5.94 -11.03 -2.54
N ARG A 92 -6.93 -11.87 -2.95
CA ARG A 92 -6.86 -12.63 -4.20
C ARG A 92 -6.77 -11.73 -5.43
N THR A 93 -7.50 -10.61 -5.43
CA THR A 93 -7.43 -9.63 -6.53
C THR A 93 -6.06 -8.98 -6.61
N ASN A 94 -5.50 -8.58 -5.48
CA ASN A 94 -4.20 -7.93 -5.40
C ASN A 94 -3.03 -8.83 -5.81
N LEU A 95 -3.11 -10.13 -5.54
CA LEU A 95 -2.06 -11.08 -6.00
C LEU A 95 -1.91 -11.04 -7.51
N ARG A 96 -2.99 -10.82 -8.28
CA ARG A 96 -2.93 -10.71 -9.75
C ARG A 96 -2.21 -9.44 -10.25
N SER A 97 -2.05 -8.43 -9.39
CA SER A 97 -1.31 -7.21 -9.67
C SER A 97 0.05 -7.14 -8.97
N GLY A 98 0.52 -8.25 -8.36
CA GLY A 98 1.81 -8.35 -7.70
C GLY A 98 1.82 -7.84 -6.25
N THR A 99 0.71 -7.31 -5.74
CA THR A 99 0.57 -6.85 -4.35
C THR A 99 0.28 -8.04 -3.45
N THR A 100 1.24 -8.42 -2.62
CA THR A 100 1.15 -9.56 -1.70
C THR A 100 0.78 -9.14 -0.30
N SER A 101 0.93 -7.86 0.02
CA SER A 101 0.71 -7.34 1.37
C SER A 101 0.03 -5.97 1.30
N PHE A 102 -0.93 -5.71 2.19
CA PHE A 102 -1.64 -4.43 2.18
C PHE A 102 -2.22 -4.06 3.55
N LEU A 103 -2.63 -2.81 3.68
CA LEU A 103 -3.51 -2.34 4.75
C LEU A 103 -4.90 -2.11 4.15
N PRO A 104 -5.93 -2.90 4.51
CA PRO A 104 -7.30 -2.51 4.22
C PRO A 104 -7.55 -1.15 4.86
N THR A 105 -8.07 -0.21 4.07
CA THR A 105 -8.35 1.14 4.52
C THR A 105 -9.82 1.27 4.83
N LEU A 106 -10.12 1.65 6.08
CA LEU A 106 -11.45 2.02 6.51
C LEU A 106 -11.53 3.55 6.49
N ILE A 107 -12.24 4.11 5.51
CA ILE A 107 -12.47 5.54 5.46
C ILE A 107 -13.50 5.96 6.54
N THR A 108 -13.58 7.24 6.78
CA THR A 108 -14.46 7.89 7.76
C THR A 108 -15.83 7.21 7.89
N THR A 109 -16.14 6.72 9.09
CA THR A 109 -17.36 5.99 9.42
C THR A 109 -17.68 6.06 10.93
N SER A 110 -18.64 5.25 11.39
CA SER A 110 -19.06 5.17 12.80
C SER A 110 -18.01 4.53 13.71
N ASP A 111 -18.09 4.81 15.01
CA ASP A 111 -17.27 4.11 16.03
C ASP A 111 -17.53 2.62 16.08
N ALA A 112 -18.76 2.19 15.78
CA ALA A 112 -19.13 0.77 15.75
C ALA A 112 -18.40 0.05 14.62
N ASP A 113 -18.33 0.64 13.43
CA ASP A 113 -17.62 0.08 12.29
C ASP A 113 -16.12 0.04 12.52
N MET A 114 -15.54 1.08 13.14
CA MET A 114 -14.13 1.09 13.52
C MET A 114 -13.78 -0.06 14.47
N VAL A 115 -14.63 -0.31 15.49
CA VAL A 115 -14.45 -1.41 16.43
C VAL A 115 -14.59 -2.76 15.72
N GLN A 116 -15.58 -2.90 14.82
CA GLN A 116 -15.77 -4.11 14.02
C GLN A 116 -14.54 -4.37 13.12
N ALA A 117 -14.04 -3.34 12.42
CA ALA A 117 -12.87 -3.46 11.55
C ALA A 117 -11.62 -3.91 12.31
N MET A 118 -11.36 -3.33 13.49
CA MET A 118 -10.28 -3.78 14.36
C MET A 118 -10.42 -5.27 14.74
N ALA A 119 -11.62 -5.71 15.09
CA ALA A 119 -11.88 -7.12 15.46
C ALA A 119 -11.69 -8.06 14.27
N VAL A 120 -12.25 -7.71 13.09
CA VAL A 120 -12.13 -8.52 11.86
C VAL A 120 -10.66 -8.64 11.42
N VAL A 121 -9.93 -7.54 11.38
CA VAL A 121 -8.51 -7.54 10.98
C VAL A 121 -7.66 -8.34 11.99
N ALA A 122 -7.91 -8.20 13.29
CA ALA A 122 -7.21 -8.96 14.32
C ALA A 122 -7.38 -10.48 14.14
N GLU A 123 -8.62 -10.95 13.88
CA GLU A 123 -8.90 -12.36 13.66
C GLU A 123 -8.38 -12.86 12.29
N TYR A 124 -8.49 -12.06 11.25
CA TYR A 124 -7.99 -12.41 9.92
C TYR A 124 -6.47 -12.63 9.92
N ARG A 125 -5.72 -11.72 10.55
CA ARG A 125 -4.26 -11.81 10.65
C ARG A 125 -3.73 -13.05 11.36
N LYS A 126 -4.51 -13.65 12.29
CA LYS A 126 -4.14 -14.91 12.92
C LYS A 126 -4.11 -16.07 11.91
N LYS A 127 -4.98 -16.03 10.90
CA LYS A 127 -5.10 -17.08 9.87
C LYS A 127 -4.18 -16.83 8.69
N VAL A 128 -4.03 -15.57 8.29
CA VAL A 128 -3.33 -15.15 7.08
C VAL A 128 -2.31 -14.04 7.44
N PRO A 129 -1.23 -14.38 8.14
CA PRO A 129 -0.19 -13.42 8.49
C PRO A 129 0.54 -12.96 7.23
N HIS A 130 1.08 -11.74 7.26
CA HIS A 130 1.91 -11.12 6.20
C HIS A 130 1.16 -10.71 4.91
N SER A 131 -0.14 -10.97 4.77
CA SER A 131 -0.96 -10.46 3.66
C SER A 131 -1.67 -9.18 4.09
N VAL A 132 -2.56 -9.25 5.08
CA VAL A 132 -3.09 -8.06 5.77
C VAL A 132 -2.13 -7.70 6.90
N LEU A 133 -1.41 -6.57 6.76
CA LEU A 133 -0.38 -6.16 7.74
C LEU A 133 -0.94 -5.43 8.96
N GLY A 134 -2.20 -5.06 8.91
CA GLY A 134 -2.95 -4.32 9.91
C GLY A 134 -4.03 -3.49 9.24
N LEU A 135 -4.74 -2.66 9.98
CA LEU A 135 -5.77 -1.75 9.51
C LEU A 135 -5.16 -0.35 9.28
N HIS A 136 -5.58 0.30 8.21
CA HIS A 136 -5.44 1.74 8.03
C HIS A 136 -6.78 2.40 8.34
N LEU A 137 -6.84 3.24 9.37
CA LEU A 137 -7.98 4.10 9.67
C LEU A 137 -7.76 5.46 8.99
N GLU A 138 -8.54 5.78 7.96
CA GLU A 138 -8.49 7.08 7.30
C GLU A 138 -9.65 7.96 7.79
N GLY A 139 -9.37 8.76 8.76
CA GLY A 139 -10.36 9.50 9.54
C GLY A 139 -10.88 8.65 10.74
N PRO A 140 -11.95 9.10 11.37
CA PRO A 140 -12.90 10.18 11.03
C PRO A 140 -12.46 11.60 11.47
N TYR A 141 -11.30 11.74 12.01
CA TYR A 141 -10.78 12.98 12.59
C TYR A 141 -10.08 13.83 11.53
N LEU A 142 -10.87 14.29 10.54
CA LEU A 142 -10.43 15.00 9.35
C LEU A 142 -10.92 16.44 9.35
N ASN A 143 -10.27 17.31 8.58
CA ASN A 143 -10.74 18.67 8.38
C ASN A 143 -11.85 18.72 7.32
N LEU A 144 -13.02 19.24 7.67
CA LEU A 144 -14.19 19.36 6.78
C LEU A 144 -13.89 20.10 5.47
N LYS A 145 -12.98 21.09 5.49
CA LYS A 145 -12.57 21.81 4.27
C LYS A 145 -11.78 20.93 3.30
N ARG A 146 -11.21 19.83 3.79
CA ARG A 146 -10.37 18.91 3.05
C ARG A 146 -10.93 17.49 3.05
N LYS A 147 -12.24 17.35 3.26
CA LYS A 147 -12.89 16.05 3.39
C LYS A 147 -12.78 15.16 2.14
N GLY A 148 -12.58 15.74 0.96
CA GLY A 148 -12.64 14.96 -0.29
C GLY A 148 -13.98 14.26 -0.43
N ILE A 149 -13.95 12.96 -0.71
CA ILE A 149 -15.12 12.11 -0.87
C ILE A 149 -15.71 11.61 0.47
N HIS A 150 -15.02 11.81 1.59
CA HIS A 150 -15.47 11.33 2.90
C HIS A 150 -16.84 11.91 3.29
N ASP A 151 -17.65 11.11 3.95
CA ASP A 151 -18.96 11.53 4.43
C ASP A 151 -18.79 12.54 5.58
N ALA A 152 -19.32 13.76 5.37
CA ALA A 152 -19.20 14.85 6.32
C ALA A 152 -19.93 14.58 7.65
N ASP A 153 -20.98 13.73 7.63
CA ASP A 153 -21.78 13.43 8.81
C ASP A 153 -21.03 12.57 9.84
N TYR A 154 -19.98 11.88 9.40
CA TYR A 154 -19.10 11.06 10.26
C TYR A 154 -17.80 11.76 10.64
N ILE A 155 -17.45 12.91 10.01
CA ILE A 155 -16.25 13.68 10.39
C ILE A 155 -16.54 14.36 11.75
N ARG A 156 -15.62 14.17 12.68
CA ARG A 156 -15.76 14.65 14.07
C ARG A 156 -14.44 14.98 14.72
N ASP A 157 -14.51 15.70 15.83
CA ASP A 157 -13.35 15.99 16.67
C ASP A 157 -12.80 14.70 17.30
N PRO A 158 -11.50 14.65 17.64
CA PRO A 158 -10.87 13.50 18.29
C PRO A 158 -11.58 13.14 19.60
N ASP A 159 -12.00 11.88 19.72
CA ASP A 159 -12.58 11.32 20.95
C ASP A 159 -11.54 10.49 21.71
N SER A 160 -11.21 10.93 22.92
CA SER A 160 -10.22 10.27 23.77
C SER A 160 -10.57 8.80 24.08
N ALA A 161 -11.86 8.45 24.19
CA ALA A 161 -12.26 7.06 24.48
C ALA A 161 -11.99 6.15 23.26
N MET A 162 -12.26 6.64 22.03
CA MET A 162 -11.97 5.89 20.83
C MET A 162 -10.45 5.83 20.57
N LEU A 163 -9.71 6.91 20.76
CA LEU A 163 -8.24 6.91 20.65
C LEU A 163 -7.62 5.89 21.62
N HIS A 164 -8.15 5.78 22.83
CA HIS A 164 -7.71 4.76 23.79
C HIS A 164 -8.00 3.33 23.31
N LYS A 165 -9.17 3.07 22.71
CA LYS A 165 -9.48 1.76 22.10
C LYS A 165 -8.52 1.42 20.96
N ILE A 166 -8.21 2.39 20.09
CA ILE A 166 -7.24 2.23 19.00
C ILE A 166 -5.84 1.92 19.58
N ALA A 167 -5.42 2.64 20.60
CA ALA A 167 -4.13 2.43 21.27
C ALA A 167 -4.04 1.07 21.94
N ILE A 168 -5.14 0.57 22.57
CA ILE A 168 -5.20 -0.80 23.14
C ILE A 168 -5.10 -1.87 22.04
N ALA A 169 -5.76 -1.68 20.89
CA ALA A 169 -5.63 -2.60 19.76
C ALA A 169 -4.18 -2.64 19.27
N GLY A 170 -3.47 -1.51 19.33
CA GLY A 170 -2.04 -1.38 19.10
C GLY A 170 -1.62 -1.64 17.65
N ARG A 171 -0.32 -1.50 17.40
CA ARG A 171 0.29 -1.62 16.06
C ARG A 171 0.09 -2.96 15.36
N ASP A 172 -0.28 -4.00 16.10
CA ASP A 172 -0.53 -5.32 15.50
C ASP A 172 -1.92 -5.43 14.88
N VAL A 173 -2.84 -4.54 15.22
CA VAL A 173 -4.18 -4.48 14.65
C VAL A 173 -4.36 -3.21 13.83
N VAL A 174 -4.07 -2.03 14.41
CA VAL A 174 -4.12 -0.75 13.70
C VAL A 174 -2.68 -0.33 13.37
N LYS A 175 -2.33 -0.38 12.10
CA LYS A 175 -0.98 -0.10 11.64
C LYS A 175 -0.77 1.37 11.32
N LEU A 176 -1.81 2.02 10.78
CA LEU A 176 -1.77 3.37 10.26
C LEU A 176 -3.05 4.12 10.62
N VAL A 177 -2.92 5.35 11.09
CA VAL A 177 -4.05 6.27 11.30
C VAL A 177 -3.78 7.55 10.54
N THR A 178 -4.67 7.89 9.60
CA THR A 178 -4.67 9.19 8.91
C THR A 178 -5.63 10.14 9.62
N LEU A 179 -5.13 11.33 9.93
CA LEU A 179 -5.85 12.36 10.66
C LEU A 179 -5.43 13.78 10.21
N ALA A 180 -6.28 14.77 10.50
CA ALA A 180 -5.96 16.19 10.32
C ALA A 180 -5.19 16.69 11.57
N PRO A 181 -3.86 16.84 11.48
CA PRO A 181 -3.01 17.03 12.66
C PRO A 181 -3.27 18.34 13.40
N GLU A 182 -3.82 19.36 12.74
CA GLU A 182 -4.20 20.64 13.35
C GLU A 182 -5.36 20.51 14.35
N GLN A 183 -6.16 19.44 14.25
CA GLN A 183 -7.28 19.18 15.15
C GLN A 183 -6.86 18.45 16.43
N PHE A 184 -5.62 17.95 16.48
CA PHE A 184 -5.16 17.15 17.60
C PHE A 184 -4.27 17.93 18.56
N PRO A 185 -4.53 17.85 19.88
CA PRO A 185 -3.52 18.16 20.88
C PRO A 185 -2.32 17.19 20.76
N PRO A 186 -1.08 17.64 21.05
CA PRO A 186 0.12 16.80 20.93
C PRO A 186 0.08 15.51 21.76
N ASP A 187 -0.54 15.53 22.94
CA ASP A 187 -0.65 14.38 23.83
C ASP A 187 -1.55 13.27 23.28
N GLN A 188 -2.57 13.62 22.48
CA GLN A 188 -3.40 12.63 21.80
C GLN A 188 -2.66 11.96 20.64
N ILE A 189 -1.83 12.69 19.91
CA ILE A 189 -0.93 12.11 18.90
C ILE A 189 0.06 11.15 19.58
N GLN A 190 0.65 11.57 20.70
CA GLN A 190 1.59 10.77 21.47
C GLN A 190 0.97 9.45 21.95
N THR A 191 -0.32 9.44 22.32
CA THR A 191 -1.05 8.22 22.70
C THR A 191 -1.02 7.16 21.59
N LEU A 192 -1.19 7.54 20.32
CA LEU A 192 -1.11 6.63 19.18
C LEU A 192 0.34 6.20 18.89
N VAL A 193 1.27 7.14 18.98
CA VAL A 193 2.71 6.89 18.78
C VAL A 193 3.26 5.91 19.82
N ASP A 194 2.90 6.08 21.10
CA ASP A 194 3.31 5.19 22.19
C ASP A 194 2.77 3.76 22.04
N ALA A 195 1.60 3.62 21.37
CA ALA A 195 1.06 2.33 20.97
C ALA A 195 1.78 1.71 19.75
N GLY A 196 2.80 2.40 19.19
CA GLY A 196 3.57 1.97 18.04
C GLY A 196 2.82 2.12 16.69
N ILE A 197 1.75 2.88 16.67
CA ILE A 197 0.93 3.12 15.47
C ILE A 197 1.58 4.23 14.64
N CYS A 198 1.67 4.03 13.32
CA CYS A 198 2.10 5.08 12.39
C CYS A 198 1.00 6.14 12.29
N VAL A 199 1.31 7.39 12.62
CA VAL A 199 0.38 8.51 12.48
C VAL A 199 0.71 9.27 11.21
N SER A 200 -0.28 9.41 10.33
CA SER A 200 -0.17 10.07 9.03
C SER A 200 -1.05 11.32 8.97
N ALA A 201 -0.49 12.41 8.48
CA ALA A 201 -1.24 13.63 8.23
C ALA A 201 -1.92 13.57 6.86
N GLY A 202 -3.24 13.69 6.82
CA GLY A 202 -4.04 13.73 5.60
C GLY A 202 -5.38 14.40 5.83
N HIS A 203 -6.07 14.78 4.75
CA HIS A 203 -7.34 15.50 4.82
C HIS A 203 -7.27 16.71 5.76
N THR A 204 -6.24 17.54 5.58
CA THR A 204 -5.79 18.56 6.53
C THR A 204 -5.68 19.94 5.88
N ASP A 205 -6.13 20.97 6.57
CA ASP A 205 -5.92 22.37 6.19
C ASP A 205 -4.81 23.03 7.04
N ALA A 206 -3.95 22.19 7.68
CA ALA A 206 -2.87 22.68 8.54
C ALA A 206 -1.98 23.69 7.81
N THR A 207 -1.61 24.74 8.51
CA THR A 207 -0.54 25.64 8.08
C THR A 207 0.82 24.92 8.09
N PHE A 208 1.82 25.53 7.48
CA PHE A 208 3.18 24.99 7.51
C PHE A 208 3.68 24.83 8.95
N GLU A 209 3.47 25.81 9.81
CA GLU A 209 3.93 25.83 11.19
C GLU A 209 3.21 24.78 12.05
N GLU A 210 1.90 24.62 11.88
CA GLU A 210 1.13 23.59 12.57
C GLU A 210 1.61 22.18 12.14
N ALA A 211 1.83 21.96 10.85
CA ALA A 211 2.31 20.67 10.34
C ALA A 211 3.69 20.32 10.92
N ILE A 212 4.65 21.25 10.90
CA ILE A 212 5.98 21.04 11.48
C ILE A 212 5.87 20.68 12.97
N ALA A 213 5.10 21.43 13.75
CA ALA A 213 4.91 21.14 15.16
C ALA A 213 4.31 19.75 15.44
N ARG A 214 3.48 19.23 14.53
CA ARG A 214 2.92 17.87 14.67
C ARG A 214 3.85 16.78 14.19
N PHE A 215 4.73 17.04 13.21
CA PHE A 215 5.82 16.14 12.87
C PHE A 215 6.78 15.96 14.06
N GLU A 216 7.11 17.05 14.75
CA GLU A 216 7.91 17.01 15.97
C GLU A 216 7.20 16.26 17.12
N ALA A 217 5.88 16.25 17.14
CA ALA A 217 5.06 15.53 18.10
C ALA A 217 4.84 14.04 17.73
N GLY A 218 5.43 13.53 16.64
CA GLY A 218 5.44 12.12 16.29
C GLY A 218 4.59 11.71 15.07
N VAL A 219 3.95 12.65 14.36
CA VAL A 219 3.41 12.35 13.03
C VAL A 219 4.57 12.01 12.10
N SER A 220 4.56 10.80 11.52
CA SER A 220 5.72 10.26 10.78
C SER A 220 5.46 10.06 9.29
N MET A 221 4.21 10.28 8.84
CA MET A 221 3.82 10.08 7.44
C MET A 221 2.85 11.18 6.97
N ALA A 222 2.73 11.34 5.65
CA ALA A 222 1.70 12.11 4.98
C ALA A 222 0.96 11.21 3.98
N THR A 223 -0.36 11.23 4.03
CA THR A 223 -1.27 10.44 3.20
C THR A 223 -1.43 11.11 1.84
N HIS A 224 -1.39 10.33 0.74
CA HIS A 224 -1.62 10.74 -0.66
C HIS A 224 -1.20 12.20 -0.96
N LEU A 225 0.10 12.47 -0.82
CA LEU A 225 0.73 13.79 -0.97
C LEU A 225 0.12 14.59 -2.14
N PHE A 226 -0.15 15.87 -1.92
CA PHE A 226 -0.88 16.85 -2.74
C PHE A 226 -2.41 16.76 -2.67
N ASN A 227 -3.00 15.62 -2.35
CA ASN A 227 -4.44 15.43 -2.35
C ASN A 227 -5.03 15.76 -0.96
N ALA A 228 -6.15 16.46 -0.95
CA ALA A 228 -6.90 16.83 0.26
C ALA A 228 -6.03 17.46 1.38
N MET A 229 -5.07 18.31 1.02
CA MET A 229 -4.21 19.04 1.98
C MET A 229 -3.98 20.49 1.56
N SER A 230 -3.53 21.33 2.50
CA SER A 230 -3.20 22.72 2.20
C SER A 230 -2.03 22.79 1.20
N PRO A 231 -2.20 23.53 0.08
CA PRO A 231 -1.26 23.52 -1.04
C PRO A 231 0.00 24.35 -0.76
N TRP A 232 1.05 24.09 -1.52
CA TRP A 232 2.24 24.94 -1.53
C TRP A 232 1.99 26.21 -2.32
N LEU A 233 1.94 27.33 -1.62
CA LEU A 233 1.90 28.67 -2.21
C LEU A 233 3.15 29.45 -1.84
N SER A 234 3.52 30.47 -2.62
CA SER A 234 4.75 31.23 -2.47
C SER A 234 4.97 31.85 -1.07
N ARG A 235 3.91 32.18 -0.37
CA ARG A 235 3.94 32.79 0.99
C ARG A 235 3.29 31.93 2.05
N LYS A 236 2.68 30.82 1.69
CA LYS A 236 2.03 29.84 2.57
C LYS A 236 2.35 28.44 2.06
N PRO A 237 3.48 27.86 2.48
CA PRO A 237 3.90 26.55 1.95
C PRO A 237 2.94 25.41 2.30
N GLY A 238 2.10 25.59 3.32
CA GLY A 238 1.09 24.65 3.74
C GLY A 238 1.65 23.29 4.16
N MET A 239 0.78 22.29 4.20
CA MET A 239 1.13 20.92 4.51
C MET A 239 2.14 20.34 3.51
N VAL A 240 1.95 20.59 2.20
CA VAL A 240 2.86 20.11 1.15
C VAL A 240 4.28 20.63 1.39
N GLY A 241 4.43 21.92 1.71
CA GLY A 241 5.74 22.50 2.01
C GLY A 241 6.36 21.93 3.28
N ALA A 242 5.58 21.66 4.30
CA ALA A 242 6.04 21.04 5.55
C ALA A 242 6.58 19.62 5.31
N VAL A 243 5.88 18.80 4.50
CA VAL A 243 6.34 17.46 4.10
C VAL A 243 7.67 17.52 3.39
N PHE A 244 7.84 18.47 2.46
CA PHE A 244 9.12 18.62 1.73
C PHE A 244 10.24 19.17 2.62
N ARG A 245 9.92 20.01 3.59
CA ARG A 245 10.90 20.58 4.52
C ARG A 245 11.44 19.55 5.52
N HIS A 246 10.63 18.56 5.91
CA HIS A 246 10.99 17.60 6.94
C HIS A 246 11.52 16.29 6.30
N PRO A 247 12.83 15.96 6.42
CA PRO A 247 13.45 14.86 5.68
C PRO A 247 12.93 13.49 6.09
N GLU A 248 12.56 13.30 7.37
CA GLU A 248 12.21 11.99 7.92
C GLU A 248 10.77 11.57 7.66
N ILE A 249 9.88 12.50 7.28
CA ILE A 249 8.48 12.18 7.03
C ILE A 249 8.34 11.35 5.76
N TYR A 250 7.72 10.19 5.86
CA TYR A 250 7.30 9.43 4.69
C TYR A 250 6.10 10.09 4.02
N ALA A 251 5.95 9.90 2.72
CA ALA A 251 4.79 10.41 1.99
C ALA A 251 4.30 9.36 1.00
N GLY A 252 3.02 8.98 1.12
CA GLY A 252 2.32 8.18 0.12
C GLY A 252 2.00 9.04 -1.10
N ILE A 253 2.10 8.49 -2.30
CA ILE A 253 1.73 9.20 -3.53
C ILE A 253 1.02 8.26 -4.50
N ILE A 254 -0.06 8.75 -5.14
CA ILE A 254 -0.85 8.03 -6.14
C ILE A 254 -0.29 8.38 -7.52
N ALA A 255 0.31 7.41 -8.20
CA ALA A 255 1.03 7.62 -9.46
C ALA A 255 0.17 7.25 -10.69
N ASP A 256 -1.06 7.75 -10.77
CA ASP A 256 -2.00 7.49 -11.86
C ASP A 256 -2.05 8.61 -12.92
N GLY A 257 -1.35 9.73 -12.69
CA GLY A 257 -1.40 10.92 -13.55
C GLY A 257 -2.71 11.72 -13.47
N GLN A 258 -3.66 11.29 -12.62
CA GLN A 258 -4.96 11.93 -12.40
C GLN A 258 -4.97 12.67 -11.05
N HIS A 259 -4.59 11.98 -9.97
CA HIS A 259 -4.43 12.57 -8.64
C HIS A 259 -3.23 13.50 -8.57
N VAL A 260 -2.13 13.12 -9.24
CA VAL A 260 -0.89 13.89 -9.24
C VAL A 260 -0.27 13.88 -10.64
N HIS A 261 0.04 15.06 -11.17
CA HIS A 261 0.76 15.19 -12.43
C HIS A 261 2.15 14.55 -12.32
N PHE A 262 2.61 13.86 -13.35
CA PHE A 262 3.88 13.12 -13.33
C PHE A 262 5.11 14.00 -13.02
N ASP A 263 5.14 15.26 -13.47
CA ASP A 263 6.22 16.19 -13.10
C ASP A 263 6.19 16.57 -11.61
N SER A 264 5.02 16.61 -10.98
CA SER A 264 4.90 16.80 -9.52
C SER A 264 5.43 15.58 -8.76
N ILE A 265 5.21 14.37 -9.29
CA ILE A 265 5.80 13.14 -8.74
C ILE A 265 7.33 13.18 -8.87
N ARG A 266 7.85 13.62 -10.03
CA ARG A 266 9.31 13.78 -10.25
C ARG A 266 9.93 14.73 -9.23
N LEU A 267 9.30 15.88 -9.00
CA LEU A 267 9.76 16.85 -8.00
C LEU A 267 9.68 16.28 -6.58
N ALA A 268 8.56 15.64 -6.23
CA ALA A 268 8.39 15.00 -4.92
C ALA A 268 9.47 13.95 -4.68
N LYS A 269 9.80 13.14 -5.71
CA LYS A 269 10.87 12.14 -5.62
C LYS A 269 12.25 12.76 -5.39
N GLN A 270 12.56 13.86 -6.05
CA GLN A 270 13.82 14.58 -5.85
C GLN A 270 13.95 15.13 -4.42
N LEU A 271 12.85 15.62 -3.84
CA LEU A 271 12.84 16.23 -2.51
C LEU A 271 12.77 15.21 -1.37
N LYS A 272 12.07 14.09 -1.58
CA LYS A 272 11.83 13.10 -0.51
C LYS A 272 12.72 11.87 -0.58
N GLY A 273 13.37 11.60 -1.71
CA GLY A 273 14.26 10.46 -1.85
C GLY A 273 13.59 9.13 -1.48
N ASP A 274 14.15 8.42 -0.51
CA ASP A 274 13.66 7.13 0.00
C ASP A 274 12.48 7.25 0.98
N ARG A 275 11.96 8.45 1.22
CA ARG A 275 10.75 8.70 2.01
C ARG A 275 9.49 8.88 1.15
N LEU A 276 9.59 8.85 -0.18
CA LEU A 276 8.43 8.80 -1.07
C LEU A 276 8.09 7.36 -1.40
N LEU A 277 6.86 6.94 -1.09
CA LEU A 277 6.36 5.58 -1.36
C LEU A 277 5.08 5.61 -2.19
N LEU A 278 4.82 4.54 -2.94
CA LEU A 278 3.61 4.39 -3.73
C LEU A 278 2.47 3.85 -2.86
N VAL A 279 1.28 4.40 -3.08
CA VAL A 279 0.00 3.87 -2.63
C VAL A 279 -0.96 3.88 -3.81
N THR A 280 -1.93 2.97 -3.82
CA THR A 280 -2.91 2.96 -4.90
C THR A 280 -4.13 3.82 -4.59
N ASP A 281 -4.57 3.84 -3.34
CA ASP A 281 -5.88 4.38 -2.96
C ASP A 281 -7.02 3.75 -3.77
N ALA A 282 -6.85 2.45 -4.07
CA ALA A 282 -7.70 1.70 -4.98
C ALA A 282 -9.08 1.43 -4.39
N THR A 283 -10.04 1.29 -5.30
CA THR A 283 -11.47 1.14 -5.03
C THR A 283 -12.06 -0.04 -5.82
N PRO A 284 -13.32 -0.42 -5.64
CA PRO A 284 -13.94 -1.62 -6.23
C PRO A 284 -13.70 -1.89 -7.72
N PRO A 285 -13.61 -0.92 -8.63
CA PRO A 285 -13.35 -1.17 -10.06
C PRO A 285 -12.08 -1.96 -10.37
N VAL A 286 -11.04 -1.90 -9.52
CA VAL A 286 -9.79 -2.65 -9.76
C VAL A 286 -10.10 -4.15 -9.88
N GLY A 287 -9.69 -4.74 -11.01
CA GLY A 287 -9.88 -6.17 -11.29
C GLY A 287 -11.29 -6.56 -11.67
N THR A 288 -12.14 -5.60 -12.11
CA THR A 288 -13.52 -5.84 -12.55
C THR A 288 -13.89 -4.94 -13.71
N GLU A 289 -15.05 -5.21 -14.32
CA GLU A 289 -15.70 -4.34 -15.33
C GLU A 289 -16.66 -3.31 -14.69
N MET A 290 -16.56 -3.08 -13.39
CA MET A 290 -17.43 -2.14 -12.66
C MET A 290 -17.21 -0.70 -13.12
N THR A 291 -18.30 0.01 -13.42
CA THR A 291 -18.27 1.38 -13.93
C THR A 291 -18.78 2.42 -12.92
N SER A 292 -19.37 1.98 -11.81
CA SER A 292 -19.74 2.86 -10.69
C SER A 292 -19.78 2.07 -9.38
N PHE A 293 -19.61 2.79 -8.27
CA PHE A 293 -19.67 2.27 -6.89
C PHE A 293 -20.06 3.39 -5.93
N ILE A 294 -20.35 3.05 -4.69
CA ILE A 294 -20.64 4.04 -3.64
C ILE A 294 -19.40 4.20 -2.75
N ILE A 295 -19.05 5.43 -2.40
CA ILE A 295 -18.02 5.75 -1.40
C ILE A 295 -18.40 7.04 -0.68
N GLY A 296 -18.27 7.09 0.65
CA GLY A 296 -18.65 8.26 1.44
C GLY A 296 -20.11 8.68 1.23
N GLY A 297 -21.02 7.72 0.97
CA GLY A 297 -22.44 7.99 0.68
C GLY A 297 -22.73 8.59 -0.70
N GLN A 298 -21.73 8.71 -1.58
CA GLN A 298 -21.85 9.28 -2.92
C GLN A 298 -21.59 8.23 -4.00
N GLU A 299 -22.33 8.31 -5.13
CA GLU A 299 -22.04 7.51 -6.30
C GLU A 299 -20.84 8.09 -7.05
N VAL A 300 -19.85 7.22 -7.30
CA VAL A 300 -18.62 7.52 -8.01
C VAL A 300 -18.59 6.69 -9.30
N PHE A 301 -18.25 7.32 -10.40
CA PHE A 301 -18.17 6.72 -11.73
C PHE A 301 -16.72 6.49 -12.11
N TYR A 302 -16.42 5.29 -12.58
CA TYR A 302 -15.13 4.99 -13.21
C TYR A 302 -15.22 5.28 -14.72
N ARG A 303 -14.53 6.31 -15.17
CA ARG A 303 -14.50 6.74 -16.57
C ARG A 303 -13.12 7.27 -16.91
N GLU A 304 -12.58 6.84 -18.06
CA GLU A 304 -11.30 7.34 -18.60
C GLU A 304 -10.15 7.30 -17.58
N GLY A 305 -10.07 6.22 -16.80
CA GLY A 305 -9.03 6.03 -15.77
C GLY A 305 -9.23 6.84 -14.49
N LYS A 306 -10.41 7.47 -14.29
CA LYS A 306 -10.74 8.28 -13.10
C LYS A 306 -11.95 7.73 -12.37
N CYS A 307 -11.88 7.75 -11.06
CA CYS A 307 -13.03 7.55 -10.17
C CYS A 307 -13.52 8.92 -9.71
N VAL A 308 -14.65 9.38 -10.24
CA VAL A 308 -15.18 10.74 -10.00
C VAL A 308 -16.66 10.71 -9.62
N SER A 309 -17.05 11.49 -8.61
CA SER A 309 -18.45 11.77 -8.28
C SER A 309 -19.08 12.77 -9.26
N ALA A 310 -20.38 12.97 -9.15
CA ALA A 310 -21.12 13.86 -10.04
C ALA A 310 -20.65 15.33 -10.00
N ASP A 311 -20.07 15.78 -8.89
CA ASP A 311 -19.51 17.14 -8.73
C ASP A 311 -18.03 17.24 -9.16
N GLY A 312 -17.43 16.13 -9.66
CA GLY A 312 -16.04 16.09 -10.10
C GLY A 312 -15.01 15.81 -9.00
N THR A 313 -15.45 15.50 -7.78
CA THR A 313 -14.53 15.09 -6.70
C THR A 313 -13.96 13.70 -7.00
N LEU A 314 -12.64 13.54 -6.88
CA LEU A 314 -12.00 12.23 -6.96
C LEU A 314 -12.37 11.39 -5.73
N GLY A 315 -12.74 10.13 -5.97
CA GLY A 315 -13.14 9.16 -4.94
C GLY A 315 -12.29 7.91 -5.02
N GLY A 316 -11.02 8.00 -4.62
CA GLY A 316 -10.03 6.96 -4.79
C GLY A 316 -9.63 6.72 -6.23
N SER A 317 -8.95 5.62 -6.52
CA SER A 317 -8.42 5.27 -7.82
C SER A 317 -8.90 3.91 -8.33
N ALA A 318 -8.59 3.60 -9.59
CA ALA A 318 -8.65 2.24 -10.15
C ALA A 318 -7.23 1.75 -10.51
N LEU A 319 -6.22 2.27 -9.83
CA LEU A 319 -4.80 2.00 -10.08
C LEU A 319 -4.38 0.70 -9.38
N THR A 320 -3.65 -0.14 -10.07
CA THR A 320 -2.90 -1.25 -9.46
C THR A 320 -1.47 -0.83 -9.12
N MET A 321 -0.82 -1.52 -8.19
CA MET A 321 0.56 -1.16 -7.81
C MET A 321 1.55 -1.36 -8.97
N ILE A 322 1.36 -2.38 -9.80
CA ILE A 322 2.25 -2.59 -10.97
C ILE A 322 2.09 -1.45 -12.01
N GLU A 323 0.88 -0.92 -12.20
CA GLU A 323 0.65 0.25 -13.06
C GLU A 323 1.27 1.51 -12.46
N ALA A 324 1.20 1.71 -11.14
CA ALA A 324 1.89 2.80 -10.45
C ALA A 324 3.41 2.74 -10.68
N ILE A 325 4.00 1.54 -10.59
CA ILE A 325 5.43 1.30 -10.90
C ILE A 325 5.71 1.59 -12.36
N ALA A 326 4.91 1.08 -13.29
CA ALA A 326 5.06 1.33 -14.74
C ALA A 326 4.99 2.83 -15.06
N ASN A 327 4.04 3.56 -14.49
CA ASN A 327 3.93 5.01 -14.63
C ASN A 327 5.15 5.75 -14.08
N CYS A 328 5.69 5.34 -12.94
CA CYS A 328 6.92 5.91 -12.39
C CYS A 328 8.11 5.72 -13.34
N VAL A 329 8.24 4.56 -13.97
CA VAL A 329 9.34 4.27 -14.90
C VAL A 329 9.11 5.00 -16.24
N GLN A 330 7.94 4.84 -16.85
CA GLN A 330 7.68 5.25 -18.22
C GLN A 330 7.34 6.75 -18.35
N GLN A 331 6.62 7.32 -17.38
CA GLN A 331 6.13 8.70 -17.44
C GLN A 331 6.96 9.65 -16.57
N VAL A 332 7.39 9.20 -15.37
CA VAL A 332 8.19 10.04 -14.48
C VAL A 332 9.68 9.94 -14.79
N GLY A 333 10.16 8.80 -15.29
CA GLY A 333 11.57 8.55 -15.59
C GLY A 333 12.37 8.11 -14.36
N ILE A 334 11.72 7.46 -13.39
CA ILE A 334 12.37 6.84 -12.24
C ILE A 334 12.97 5.49 -12.66
N ASP A 335 14.19 5.17 -12.22
CA ASP A 335 14.78 3.85 -12.45
C ASP A 335 13.89 2.73 -11.88
N LEU A 336 13.79 1.60 -12.59
CA LEU A 336 12.94 0.48 -12.20
C LEU A 336 13.25 -0.02 -10.78
N SER A 337 14.54 -0.14 -10.43
CA SER A 337 14.93 -0.60 -9.09
C SER A 337 14.42 0.36 -8.01
N GLU A 338 14.39 1.67 -8.32
CA GLU A 338 13.91 2.69 -7.41
C GLU A 338 12.37 2.70 -7.31
N ALA A 339 11.66 2.60 -8.43
CA ALA A 339 10.21 2.48 -8.45
C ALA A 339 9.73 1.23 -7.67
N LEU A 340 10.45 0.11 -7.81
CA LEU A 340 10.20 -1.09 -7.02
C LEU A 340 10.42 -0.87 -5.51
N ARG A 341 11.48 -0.14 -5.10
CA ARG A 341 11.66 0.20 -3.67
C ARG A 341 10.54 1.07 -3.13
N MET A 342 9.99 1.99 -3.92
CA MET A 342 8.83 2.80 -3.56
C MET A 342 7.57 1.98 -3.29
N ALA A 343 7.46 0.80 -3.89
CA ALA A 343 6.34 -0.13 -3.72
C ALA A 343 6.64 -1.29 -2.74
N THR A 344 7.86 -1.41 -2.23
CA THR A 344 8.28 -2.57 -1.42
C THR A 344 9.01 -2.16 -0.15
N LEU A 345 10.28 -1.76 -0.24
CA LEU A 345 11.15 -1.48 0.90
C LEU A 345 10.71 -0.22 1.67
N TYR A 346 10.30 0.84 0.96
CA TYR A 346 9.94 2.09 1.63
C TYR A 346 8.62 1.99 2.39
N PRO A 347 7.53 1.42 1.85
CA PRO A 347 6.33 1.17 2.64
C PRO A 347 6.58 0.18 3.80
N ALA A 348 7.44 -0.84 3.61
CA ALA A 348 7.81 -1.74 4.70
C ALA A 348 8.48 -1.01 5.87
N ARG A 349 9.42 -0.09 5.58
CA ARG A 349 10.09 0.76 6.58
C ARG A 349 9.13 1.74 7.24
N ALA A 350 8.24 2.37 6.47
CA ALA A 350 7.29 3.35 6.99
C ALA A 350 6.41 2.80 8.10
N ILE A 351 6.05 1.50 8.03
CA ILE A 351 5.22 0.83 9.02
C ILE A 351 5.98 -0.22 9.86
N ALA A 352 7.32 -0.20 9.81
CA ALA A 352 8.22 -1.05 10.60
C ALA A 352 7.94 -2.56 10.44
N VAL A 353 7.83 -3.04 9.19
CA VAL A 353 7.74 -4.47 8.84
C VAL A 353 8.92 -4.95 7.98
N ASP A 354 9.92 -4.10 7.76
CA ASP A 354 11.10 -4.34 6.93
C ASP A 354 12.07 -5.37 7.51
N ALA A 355 11.84 -5.85 8.72
CA ALA A 355 12.55 -7.03 9.24
C ALA A 355 12.24 -8.31 8.44
N ASN A 356 11.05 -8.41 7.84
CA ASN A 356 10.58 -9.62 7.15
C ASN A 356 10.13 -9.40 5.70
N LEU A 357 9.76 -8.17 5.33
CA LEU A 357 9.12 -7.83 4.05
C LEU A 357 9.85 -6.69 3.32
N GLY A 358 9.57 -6.53 2.03
CA GLY A 358 10.09 -5.43 1.21
C GLY A 358 11.48 -5.65 0.62
N TRP A 359 12.09 -6.81 0.85
CA TRP A 359 13.40 -7.19 0.30
C TRP A 359 13.49 -8.70 0.04
N LEU A 360 14.46 -9.12 -0.80
CA LEU A 360 14.72 -10.53 -1.13
C LEU A 360 16.10 -10.94 -0.63
N GLY A 361 16.12 -11.89 0.30
CA GLY A 361 17.33 -12.47 0.85
C GLY A 361 17.01 -13.51 1.92
N ALA A 362 18.03 -14.18 2.46
CA ALA A 362 17.86 -15.24 3.46
C ALA A 362 17.10 -14.72 4.69
N GLY A 363 16.04 -15.41 5.06
CA GLY A 363 15.19 -15.09 6.20
C GLY A 363 13.97 -14.22 5.89
N ALA A 364 13.90 -13.53 4.72
CA ALA A 364 12.72 -12.79 4.33
C ALA A 364 11.52 -13.72 4.08
N ILE A 365 10.32 -13.22 4.30
CA ILE A 365 9.10 -13.91 3.87
C ILE A 365 9.12 -14.06 2.35
N ALA A 366 8.76 -15.23 1.85
CA ALA A 366 8.70 -15.52 0.42
C ALA A 366 7.43 -14.92 -0.20
N ASN A 367 7.40 -13.59 -0.25
CA ASN A 367 6.41 -12.77 -0.95
C ASN A 367 7.10 -12.10 -2.13
N LEU A 368 6.74 -12.51 -3.36
CA LEU A 368 7.37 -12.05 -4.59
C LEU A 368 6.35 -11.70 -5.67
N ALA A 369 6.68 -10.69 -6.47
CA ALA A 369 6.02 -10.38 -7.72
C ALA A 369 6.95 -10.76 -8.89
N ILE A 370 6.41 -11.47 -9.89
CA ILE A 370 7.11 -11.93 -11.08
C ILE A 370 6.42 -11.32 -12.30
N PHE A 371 7.14 -10.53 -13.08
CA PHE A 371 6.55 -9.72 -14.15
C PHE A 371 7.50 -9.55 -15.35
N THR A 372 6.93 -9.24 -16.49
CA THR A 372 7.65 -9.02 -17.75
C THR A 372 8.18 -7.58 -17.85
N ASP A 373 9.02 -7.29 -18.86
CA ASP A 373 9.53 -5.95 -19.11
C ASP A 373 8.42 -4.92 -19.48
N ASP A 374 7.26 -5.41 -19.95
CA ASP A 374 6.06 -4.60 -20.21
C ASP A 374 5.10 -4.52 -19.00
N PHE A 375 5.59 -4.87 -17.82
CA PHE A 375 4.87 -4.81 -16.54
C PHE A 375 3.64 -5.73 -16.43
N ALA A 376 3.57 -6.81 -17.19
CA ALA A 376 2.53 -7.82 -17.02
C ALA A 376 2.94 -8.80 -15.91
N ILE A 377 2.11 -8.93 -14.87
CA ILE A 377 2.33 -9.93 -13.80
C ILE A 377 2.12 -11.33 -14.37
N GLN A 378 3.14 -12.18 -14.31
CA GLN A 378 3.09 -13.57 -14.73
C GLN A 378 2.76 -14.51 -13.58
N ALA A 379 3.28 -14.21 -12.39
CA ALA A 379 3.06 -14.99 -11.19
C ALA A 379 3.29 -14.16 -9.94
N THR A 380 2.78 -14.66 -8.83
CA THR A 380 3.17 -14.20 -7.49
C THR A 380 3.60 -15.38 -6.63
N VAL A 381 4.42 -15.10 -5.64
CA VAL A 381 4.64 -16.00 -4.52
C VAL A 381 4.06 -15.33 -3.29
N ASP A 382 3.10 -15.97 -2.65
CA ASP A 382 2.46 -15.52 -1.42
C ASP A 382 2.82 -16.50 -0.30
N ARG A 383 3.65 -16.08 0.64
CA ARG A 383 4.12 -16.92 1.76
C ARG A 383 4.65 -18.28 1.29
N GLY A 384 5.48 -18.26 0.25
CA GLY A 384 6.06 -19.44 -0.35
C GLY A 384 5.15 -20.22 -1.32
N HIS A 385 3.89 -19.82 -1.50
CA HIS A 385 2.98 -20.43 -2.46
C HIS A 385 3.10 -19.73 -3.82
N TYR A 386 3.67 -20.43 -4.81
CA TYR A 386 3.77 -19.93 -6.18
C TYR A 386 2.42 -20.04 -6.89
N GLN A 387 1.97 -18.95 -7.48
CA GLN A 387 0.75 -18.89 -8.28
C GLN A 387 1.02 -18.23 -9.62
N ALA A 388 0.90 -19.00 -10.71
CA ALA A 388 1.02 -18.47 -12.08
C ALA A 388 -0.34 -17.95 -12.59
N PHE A 389 -0.29 -16.94 -13.45
CA PHE A 389 -1.47 -16.36 -14.11
C PHE A 389 -1.35 -16.60 -15.63
N HIS A 390 -2.22 -17.45 -16.21
CA HIS A 390 -2.17 -17.83 -17.62
C HIS A 390 -2.63 -16.72 -18.59
N ASN A 391 -3.35 -15.70 -18.08
CA ASN A 391 -3.72 -14.51 -18.84
C ASN A 391 -3.57 -13.28 -17.94
N PRO A 392 -2.41 -12.62 -17.94
CA PRO A 392 -2.15 -11.50 -17.03
C PRO A 392 -3.07 -10.28 -17.23
N LYS A 393 -3.88 -10.25 -18.31
CA LYS A 393 -4.83 -9.17 -18.59
C LYS A 393 -6.30 -9.54 -18.34
N SER A 394 -6.61 -10.78 -17.92
CA SER A 394 -7.96 -11.21 -17.56
C SER A 394 -8.07 -11.41 -16.04
N PHE A 395 -9.04 -10.78 -15.45
CA PHE A 395 -9.42 -10.95 -14.04
C PHE A 395 -10.56 -11.99 -13.88
N ASP A 396 -10.65 -12.98 -14.80
CA ASP A 396 -11.64 -14.06 -14.71
C ASP A 396 -11.39 -15.02 -13.54
#